data_dd0ae6dd8a1a4839323e60ddea605478
#
_entry.id   dd0ae6dd8a1a4839323e60ddea605478
#
_cell.length_a   1.000
_cell.length_b   1.000
_cell.length_c   1.000
_cell.angle_alpha   90.00
_cell.angle_beta   90.00
_cell.angle_gamma   90.00
#
_symmetry.space_group_name_H-M   'P 1'
#
loop_
_entity.id
_entity.type
_entity.pdbx_description
1 polymer ?
#
loop_
_entity_poly.entity_id
_entity_poly.type
_entity_poly.pdbx_seq_one_letter_code
_entity_poly.pdbx_strand_id
1 'polypeptide(L)'
;YVGDRWYRGKLLLVAQQQKLLAVNYVDLEHYLASVVGSEMHASAPTEALKAQAVAARSYALVHMVRPASSWFNLGNTQRWQVYKGMNSEYNTTQKAVKDTAGQIISYQGGVV
;
A
#
# COMPACT_ATOMS: atom_id res chain seq x y z
N TYR A 1 0.44 17.01 -2.95
CA TYR A 1 -1.00 17.12 -2.67
C TYR A 1 -1.76 16.88 -3.97
N VAL A 2 -2.58 15.85 -3.98
CA VAL A 2 -3.38 15.50 -5.17
C VAL A 2 -4.84 15.33 -4.73
N GLY A 3 -5.75 16.08 -5.36
CA GLY A 3 -7.12 16.15 -4.89
C GLY A 3 -7.16 16.79 -3.51
N ASP A 4 -7.61 16.02 -2.51
CA ASP A 4 -7.69 16.45 -1.12
C ASP A 4 -6.76 15.65 -0.20
N ARG A 5 -5.75 14.98 -0.76
CA ARG A 5 -4.87 14.08 -0.01
C ARG A 5 -3.40 14.39 -0.21
N TRP A 6 -2.62 14.15 0.82
CA TRP A 6 -1.16 14.20 0.77
C TRP A 6 -0.61 12.79 0.54
N TYR A 7 0.42 12.69 -0.30
CA TYR A 7 1.07 11.43 -0.63
C TYR A 7 2.57 11.54 -0.40
N ARG A 8 3.18 10.46 0.07
CA ARG A 8 4.63 10.37 0.17
C ARG A 8 5.21 9.94 -1.17
N GLY A 9 6.50 10.24 -1.37
CA GLY A 9 7.22 9.84 -2.56
C GLY A 9 7.05 10.82 -3.70
N LYS A 10 7.06 10.28 -4.92
CA LYS A 10 6.99 11.08 -6.15
C LYS A 10 5.72 10.78 -6.91
N LEU A 11 5.25 11.77 -7.65
CA LEU A 11 4.10 11.62 -8.53
C LEU A 11 4.54 11.71 -9.98
N LEU A 12 4.05 10.78 -10.80
CA LEU A 12 4.16 10.82 -12.24
C LEU A 12 2.79 11.10 -12.83
N LEU A 13 2.69 12.11 -13.67
CA LEU A 13 1.45 12.43 -14.37
C LEU A 13 1.58 11.97 -15.82
N VAL A 14 0.65 11.13 -16.26
CA VAL A 14 0.65 10.55 -17.60
C VAL A 14 -0.64 10.93 -18.31
N ALA A 15 -0.53 11.54 -19.48
CA ALA A 15 -1.70 11.85 -20.31
C ALA A 15 -2.04 10.64 -21.18
N GLN A 16 -3.25 10.12 -21.02
CA GLN A 16 -3.74 8.98 -21.82
C GLN A 16 -5.18 9.23 -22.26
N GLN A 17 -5.45 9.09 -23.56
CA GLN A 17 -6.81 9.15 -24.09
C GLN A 17 -7.62 10.33 -23.52
N GLN A 18 -7.03 11.52 -23.53
CA GLN A 18 -7.63 12.76 -23.02
C GLN A 18 -7.91 12.73 -21.51
N LYS A 19 -7.28 11.80 -20.79
CA LYS A 19 -7.34 11.70 -19.33
C LYS A 19 -5.95 11.82 -18.75
N LEU A 20 -5.89 12.23 -17.49
CA LEU A 20 -4.65 12.35 -16.75
C LEU A 20 -4.58 11.23 -15.72
N LEU A 21 -3.53 10.40 -15.82
CA LEU A 21 -3.25 9.36 -14.85
C LEU A 21 -2.18 9.86 -13.88
N ALA A 22 -2.47 9.83 -12.59
CA ALA A 22 -1.50 10.16 -11.54
C ALA A 22 -0.99 8.86 -10.92
N VAL A 23 0.33 8.65 -10.96
CA VAL A 23 0.97 7.47 -10.39
C VAL A 23 1.87 7.92 -9.24
N ASN A 24 1.69 7.31 -8.08
CA ASN A 24 2.50 7.60 -6.89
C ASN A 24 3.63 6.58 -6.77
N TYR A 25 4.86 7.05 -6.90
CA TYR A 25 6.05 6.25 -6.61
C TYR A 25 6.34 6.39 -5.12
N VAL A 26 6.05 5.38 -4.35
CA VAL A 26 6.14 5.41 -2.90
C VAL A 26 6.94 4.20 -2.39
N ASP A 27 7.71 4.42 -1.32
CA ASP A 27 8.38 3.33 -0.63
C ASP A 27 7.35 2.32 -0.10
N LEU A 28 7.64 1.02 -0.26
CA LEU A 28 6.72 -0.04 0.11
C LEU A 28 6.23 0.06 1.55
N GLU A 29 7.15 0.32 2.49
CA GLU A 29 6.78 0.37 3.91
C GLU A 29 5.89 1.59 4.24
N HIS A 30 6.11 2.72 3.60
CA HIS A 30 5.21 3.88 3.73
C HIS A 30 3.84 3.59 3.10
N TYR A 31 3.82 2.93 1.97
CA TYR A 31 2.59 2.50 1.31
C TYR A 31 1.77 1.60 2.23
N LEU A 32 2.43 0.64 2.88
CA LEU A 32 1.77 -0.31 3.77
C LEU A 32 1.13 0.37 4.99
N ALA A 33 1.77 1.38 5.56
CA ALA A 33 1.19 2.11 6.69
C ALA A 33 -0.15 2.74 6.32
N SER A 34 -0.26 3.28 5.11
CA SER A 34 -1.51 3.83 4.59
C SER A 34 -2.54 2.74 4.31
N VAL A 35 -2.12 1.62 3.71
CA VAL A 35 -3.02 0.51 3.40
C VAL A 35 -3.61 -0.08 4.69
N VAL A 36 -2.78 -0.34 5.69
CA VAL A 36 -3.25 -0.89 6.97
C VAL A 36 -4.25 0.06 7.62
N GLY A 37 -3.96 1.36 7.62
CA GLY A 37 -4.86 2.37 8.18
C GLY A 37 -6.15 2.55 7.38
N SER A 38 -6.14 2.21 6.09
CA SER A 38 -7.33 2.25 5.24
C SER A 38 -8.18 0.98 5.38
N GLU A 39 -7.53 -0.17 5.61
CA GLU A 39 -8.22 -1.47 5.68
C GLU A 39 -8.73 -1.76 7.09
N MET A 40 -8.08 -1.24 8.12
CA MET A 40 -8.42 -1.50 9.51
C MET A 40 -8.50 -0.20 10.30
N HIS A 41 -9.25 -0.23 11.41
CA HIS A 41 -9.32 0.90 12.31
C HIS A 41 -7.98 1.07 13.05
N ALA A 42 -7.52 2.32 13.21
CA ALA A 42 -6.23 2.60 13.85
C ALA A 42 -6.18 2.12 15.31
N SER A 43 -7.32 1.97 15.96
CA SER A 43 -7.42 1.46 17.34
C SER A 43 -7.56 -0.07 17.42
N ALA A 44 -7.46 -0.78 16.32
CA ALA A 44 -7.50 -2.23 16.31
C ALA A 44 -6.35 -2.81 17.15
N PRO A 45 -6.49 -4.04 17.68
CA PRO A 45 -5.41 -4.67 18.43
C PRO A 45 -4.09 -4.70 17.65
N THR A 46 -2.98 -4.50 18.36
CA THR A 46 -1.65 -4.43 17.73
C THR A 46 -1.36 -5.65 16.87
N GLU A 47 -1.70 -6.84 17.34
CA GLU A 47 -1.42 -8.07 16.59
C GLU A 47 -2.29 -8.18 15.32
N ALA A 48 -3.49 -7.62 15.33
CA ALA A 48 -4.34 -7.55 14.14
C ALA A 48 -3.73 -6.60 13.11
N LEU A 49 -3.23 -5.45 13.53
CA LEU A 49 -2.55 -4.50 12.65
C LEU A 49 -1.28 -5.12 12.03
N LYS A 50 -0.52 -5.87 12.83
CA LYS A 50 0.66 -6.57 12.34
C LYS A 50 0.30 -7.64 11.31
N ALA A 51 -0.74 -8.42 11.55
CA ALA A 51 -1.21 -9.44 10.61
C ALA A 51 -1.64 -8.80 9.29
N GLN A 52 -2.35 -7.69 9.36
CA GLN A 52 -2.76 -6.95 8.16
C GLN A 52 -1.54 -6.42 7.41
N ALA A 53 -0.52 -5.93 8.11
CA ALA A 53 0.70 -5.44 7.48
C ALA A 53 1.43 -6.56 6.72
N VAL A 54 1.55 -7.75 7.31
CA VAL A 54 2.19 -8.91 6.68
C VAL A 54 1.40 -9.34 5.44
N ALA A 55 0.08 -9.42 5.54
CA ALA A 55 -0.79 -9.79 4.42
C ALA A 55 -0.70 -8.76 3.28
N ALA A 56 -0.75 -7.48 3.61
CA ALA A 56 -0.65 -6.41 2.62
C ALA A 56 0.71 -6.38 1.94
N ARG A 57 1.78 -6.63 2.67
CA ARG A 57 3.13 -6.70 2.11
C ARG A 57 3.24 -7.83 1.11
N SER A 58 2.71 -9.00 1.46
CA SER A 58 2.72 -10.16 0.57
C SER A 58 1.94 -9.89 -0.71
N TYR A 59 0.76 -9.30 -0.59
CA TYR A 59 -0.07 -8.92 -1.75
C TYR A 59 0.66 -7.93 -2.65
N ALA A 60 1.27 -6.90 -2.07
CA ALA A 60 2.00 -5.90 -2.84
C ALA A 60 3.19 -6.50 -3.59
N LEU A 61 3.94 -7.41 -2.93
CA LEU A 61 5.10 -8.05 -3.56
C LEU A 61 4.69 -8.90 -4.77
N VAL A 62 3.58 -9.60 -4.71
CA VAL A 62 3.06 -10.35 -5.86
C VAL A 62 2.84 -9.42 -7.05
N HIS A 63 2.28 -8.22 -6.82
CA HIS A 63 2.02 -7.25 -7.88
C HIS A 63 3.27 -6.49 -8.33
N MET A 64 4.36 -6.53 -7.57
CA MET A 64 5.65 -6.06 -8.05
C MET A 64 6.22 -6.98 -9.12
N VAL A 65 5.92 -8.28 -9.03
CA VAL A 65 6.32 -9.28 -10.05
C VAL A 65 5.31 -9.29 -11.20
N ARG A 66 4.02 -9.12 -10.89
CA ARG A 66 2.93 -9.12 -11.88
C ARG A 66 2.15 -7.80 -11.79
N PRO A 67 2.68 -6.71 -12.39
CA PRO A 67 2.03 -5.41 -12.30
C PRO A 67 0.63 -5.38 -12.91
N ALA A 68 -0.24 -4.55 -12.35
CA ALA A 68 -1.60 -4.36 -12.86
C ALA A 68 -1.61 -3.64 -14.21
N SER A 69 -0.60 -2.82 -14.48
CA SER A 69 -0.49 -2.01 -15.70
C SER A 69 0.98 -1.80 -16.03
N SER A 70 1.26 -1.37 -17.27
CA SER A 70 2.61 -0.95 -17.65
C SER A 70 3.07 0.32 -16.91
N TRP A 71 2.14 1.09 -16.34
CA TRP A 71 2.43 2.34 -15.66
C TRP A 71 2.51 2.22 -14.14
N PHE A 72 1.81 1.23 -13.54
CA PHE A 72 1.77 1.08 -12.09
C PHE A 72 1.63 -0.39 -11.69
N ASN A 73 2.07 -0.71 -10.47
CA ASN A 73 1.99 -2.07 -9.92
C ASN A 73 0.59 -2.39 -9.41
N LEU A 74 -0.05 -1.43 -8.73
CA LEU A 74 -1.33 -1.61 -8.06
C LEU A 74 -2.21 -0.37 -8.28
N GLY A 75 -3.52 -0.59 -8.42
CA GLY A 75 -4.50 0.48 -8.27
C GLY A 75 -4.68 0.85 -6.80
N ASN A 76 -5.51 1.86 -6.52
CA ASN A 76 -5.67 2.40 -5.15
C ASN A 76 -7.04 2.15 -4.54
N THR A 77 -7.87 1.30 -5.14
CA THR A 77 -9.22 1.03 -4.69
C THR A 77 -9.35 -0.35 -4.06
N GLN A 78 -10.53 -0.70 -3.55
CA GLN A 78 -10.81 -1.99 -2.93
C GLN A 78 -10.54 -3.19 -3.85
N ARG A 79 -10.57 -2.99 -5.17
CA ARG A 79 -10.24 -4.03 -6.14
C ARG A 79 -8.79 -4.53 -5.96
N TRP A 80 -7.90 -3.67 -5.46
CA TRP A 80 -6.48 -3.97 -5.20
C TRP A 80 -6.22 -3.98 -3.70
N GLN A 81 -5.70 -2.89 -3.20
CA GLN A 81 -5.62 -2.55 -1.78
C GLN A 81 -6.01 -1.08 -1.67
N VAL A 82 -6.77 -0.73 -0.66
CA VAL A 82 -7.17 0.67 -0.48
C VAL A 82 -5.94 1.47 -0.04
N TYR A 83 -5.58 2.47 -0.84
CA TYR A 83 -4.45 3.36 -0.58
C TYR A 83 -4.93 4.80 -0.64
N LYS A 84 -4.85 5.50 0.47
CA LYS A 84 -5.35 6.88 0.62
C LYS A 84 -4.27 7.88 0.97
N GLY A 85 -2.99 7.53 0.74
CA GLY A 85 -1.88 8.43 1.04
C GLY A 85 -1.70 8.67 2.53
N MET A 86 -1.15 9.83 2.88
CA MET A 86 -0.79 10.14 4.26
C MET A 86 -2.00 10.26 5.18
N ASN A 87 -3.18 10.53 4.64
CA ASN A 87 -4.40 10.67 5.43
C ASN A 87 -4.76 9.39 6.20
N SER A 88 -4.30 8.24 5.75
CA SER A 88 -4.56 6.95 6.39
C SER A 88 -3.36 6.40 7.15
N GLU A 89 -2.29 7.17 7.31
CA GLU A 89 -1.14 6.77 8.13
C GLU A 89 -1.38 7.21 9.57
N TYR A 90 -1.24 6.27 10.51
CA TYR A 90 -1.39 6.53 11.95
C TYR A 90 -0.17 5.98 12.67
N ASN A 91 0.09 6.47 13.88
CA ASN A 91 1.22 5.99 14.67
C ASN A 91 1.15 4.48 14.91
N THR A 92 -0.05 3.96 15.17
CA THR A 92 -0.26 2.52 15.39
C THR A 92 0.02 1.70 14.13
N THR A 93 -0.42 2.17 12.96
CA THR A 93 -0.19 1.44 11.71
C THR A 93 1.26 1.53 11.26
N GLN A 94 1.91 2.68 11.44
CA GLN A 94 3.33 2.84 11.16
C GLN A 94 4.17 1.90 12.03
N LYS A 95 3.84 1.79 13.31
CA LYS A 95 4.52 0.89 14.24
C LYS A 95 4.32 -0.57 13.86
N ALA A 96 3.10 -0.97 13.50
CA ALA A 96 2.80 -2.35 13.10
C ALA A 96 3.59 -2.74 11.85
N VAL A 97 3.68 -1.86 10.87
CA VAL A 97 4.47 -2.09 9.66
C VAL A 97 5.96 -2.22 10.01
N LYS A 98 6.48 -1.32 10.83
CA LYS A 98 7.88 -1.33 11.25
C LYS A 98 8.22 -2.60 12.01
N ASP A 99 7.36 -3.03 12.94
CA ASP A 99 7.59 -4.19 13.79
C ASP A 99 7.52 -5.51 13.00
N THR A 100 6.93 -5.50 11.81
CA THR A 100 6.84 -6.66 10.93
C THR A 100 7.72 -6.53 9.69
N ALA A 101 8.70 -5.63 9.71
CA ALA A 101 9.56 -5.37 8.54
C ALA A 101 10.15 -6.68 8.00
N GLY A 102 10.04 -6.87 6.70
CA GLY A 102 10.55 -8.06 6.02
C GLY A 102 9.69 -9.31 6.14
N GLN A 103 8.61 -9.32 6.92
CA GLN A 103 7.78 -10.49 7.11
C GLN A 103 6.72 -10.60 6.00
N ILE A 104 6.62 -11.78 5.43
CA ILE A 104 5.66 -12.10 4.36
C ILE A 104 5.02 -13.45 4.63
N ILE A 105 3.92 -13.73 3.94
CA ILE A 105 3.28 -15.05 3.95
C ILE A 105 3.83 -15.83 2.77
N SER A 106 4.36 -17.02 3.04
CA SER A 106 4.90 -17.88 1.98
C SER A 106 4.27 -19.26 2.04
N TYR A 107 4.26 -19.91 0.88
CA TYR A 107 3.77 -21.28 0.75
C TYR A 107 4.59 -21.97 -0.34
N GLN A 108 5.20 -23.11 0.00
CA GLN A 108 6.04 -23.90 -0.91
C GLN A 108 7.10 -23.04 -1.63
N GLY A 109 7.74 -22.15 -0.91
CA GLY A 109 8.81 -21.31 -1.42
C GLY A 109 8.39 -20.07 -2.20
N GLY A 110 7.09 -19.84 -2.35
CA GLY A 110 6.56 -18.67 -3.04
C GLY A 110 5.79 -17.74 -2.10
N VAL A 111 5.68 -16.48 -2.48
CA VAL A 111 4.84 -15.51 -1.75
C VAL A 111 3.38 -15.76 -2.10
N VAL A 112 2.55 -15.78 -1.09
CA VAL A 112 1.10 -16.02 -1.24
C VAL A 112 0.37 -14.71 -1.49
#